data_86861b0cb4ba23795a552e00770d676e
#
_entry.id   86861b0cb4ba23795a552e00770d676e
#
_cell.length_a   1.000
_cell.length_b   1.000
_cell.length_c   1.000
_cell.angle_alpha   90.00
_cell.angle_beta   90.00
_cell.angle_gamma   90.00
#
_symmetry.space_group_name_H-M   'P 1'
#
loop_
_entity.id
_entity.type
_entity.pdbx_description
1 polymer ?
#
loop_
_entity_poly.entity_id
_entity_poly.type
_entity_poly.pdbx_seq_one_letter_code
_entity_poly.pdbx_strand_id
1 'polypeptide(L)'
;MKQSVLLILLFVSIDGTNACTTFFIHFNGKMVFGRNYDWMADDGMVCTNQRGLVKTSMKMPDGNTISWISRYGSITFNQYGKEFPTGGMNESGLVVELMWLDATVYPEPDERPSIGVLQWIQFQLDNYSSVEEVIKSDSLIRITSGGTPLHYLVADAKGRVAAIEFLDGKLNIHHGKDLPFPVLTNNTYDQSVNSHSHDGANGNNSLERFSMACDMITKFKSYNAGKSLVDESFDILNSVGQGDYTKWSIVYDISEKKIWFQTQRFKQTRSISFATFDFSCPIPSKCININGKESGDISKQMSQFSKRINQQILESATRKSSPRVTIS
;
A
#
# COMPACT_ATOMS: atom_id res chain seq x y z
N MET A 1 -7.34 -32.13 -16.92
CA MET A 1 -5.99 -31.60 -16.80
C MET A 1 -6.11 -30.10 -16.45
N LYS A 2 -5.88 -29.71 -15.21
CA LYS A 2 -5.88 -28.31 -14.78
C LYS A 2 -4.46 -27.77 -15.01
N GLN A 3 -4.29 -26.94 -16.04
CA GLN A 3 -3.05 -26.20 -16.23
C GLN A 3 -2.97 -25.09 -15.17
N SER A 4 -2.04 -25.23 -14.26
CA SER A 4 -1.64 -24.16 -13.35
C SER A 4 -0.83 -23.16 -14.18
N VAL A 5 -1.40 -22.01 -14.46
CA VAL A 5 -0.69 -20.90 -15.10
C VAL A 5 0.22 -20.29 -14.05
N LEU A 6 1.50 -20.61 -14.13
CA LEU A 6 2.56 -19.94 -13.35
C LEU A 6 2.75 -18.55 -13.95
N LEU A 7 2.17 -17.54 -13.33
CA LEU A 7 2.33 -16.14 -13.72
C LEU A 7 3.72 -15.66 -13.29
N ILE A 8 4.76 -15.93 -14.11
CA ILE A 8 6.07 -15.32 -13.93
C ILE A 8 5.97 -13.89 -14.46
N LEU A 9 5.81 -12.93 -13.57
CA LEU A 9 5.94 -11.50 -13.88
C LEU A 9 7.42 -11.17 -14.10
N LEU A 10 7.90 -11.35 -15.33
CA LEU A 10 9.19 -10.85 -15.77
C LEU A 10 9.07 -9.34 -15.99
N PHE A 11 9.47 -8.55 -15.02
CA PHE A 11 9.64 -7.11 -15.17
C PHE A 11 10.96 -6.83 -15.89
N VAL A 12 10.85 -6.36 -17.12
CA VAL A 12 11.98 -5.77 -17.85
C VAL A 12 12.15 -4.35 -17.31
N SER A 13 13.34 -4.07 -16.81
CA SER A 13 13.76 -2.71 -16.42
C SER A 13 13.53 -1.75 -17.58
N ILE A 14 12.53 -0.92 -17.48
CA ILE A 14 12.39 0.29 -18.28
C ILE A 14 12.85 1.39 -17.33
N ASP A 15 13.77 2.23 -17.76
CA ASP A 15 14.19 3.46 -17.08
C ASP A 15 13.00 4.43 -16.95
N GLY A 16 12.00 4.03 -16.19
CA GLY A 16 10.87 4.83 -15.75
C GLY A 16 11.01 4.92 -14.25
N THR A 17 11.17 6.11 -13.74
CA THR A 17 11.24 6.41 -12.32
C THR A 17 10.01 5.84 -11.60
N ASN A 18 10.10 4.62 -11.08
CA ASN A 18 9.09 4.09 -10.16
C ASN A 18 9.07 5.00 -8.94
N ALA A 19 8.02 5.75 -8.76
CA ALA A 19 8.02 6.87 -7.83
C ALA A 19 6.76 6.83 -6.97
N CYS A 20 6.80 6.19 -5.83
CA CYS A 20 5.74 6.29 -4.81
C CYS A 20 6.19 7.21 -3.67
N THR A 21 5.23 7.77 -2.95
CA THR A 21 5.50 8.51 -1.71
C THR A 21 4.45 8.12 -0.69
N THR A 22 4.89 7.83 0.53
CA THR A 22 4.01 7.60 1.68
C THR A 22 4.47 8.43 2.86
N PHE A 23 3.53 8.80 3.71
CA PHE A 23 3.83 9.49 4.97
C PHE A 23 2.75 9.23 6.02
N PHE A 24 3.11 9.49 7.27
CA PHE A 24 2.17 9.48 8.39
C PHE A 24 2.23 10.80 9.15
N ILE A 25 1.07 11.33 9.52
CA ILE A 25 0.96 12.53 10.34
C ILE A 25 0.14 12.21 11.58
N HIS A 26 0.73 12.48 12.75
CA HIS A 26 0.02 12.52 14.03
C HIS A 26 0.07 13.95 14.55
N PHE A 27 -1.10 14.57 14.68
CA PHE A 27 -1.23 15.93 15.12
C PHE A 27 -2.56 16.16 15.87
N ASN A 28 -2.50 16.78 17.06
CA ASN A 28 -3.66 17.07 17.90
C ASN A 28 -4.59 15.86 18.13
N GLY A 29 -3.99 14.68 18.38
CA GLY A 29 -4.73 13.43 18.64
C GLY A 29 -5.37 12.79 17.41
N LYS A 30 -5.21 13.39 16.22
CA LYS A 30 -5.65 12.81 14.94
C LYS A 30 -4.49 12.22 14.18
N MET A 31 -4.76 11.14 13.44
CA MET A 31 -3.77 10.38 12.69
C MET A 31 -4.24 10.13 11.27
N VAL A 32 -3.39 10.48 10.32
CA VAL A 32 -3.62 10.19 8.89
C VAL A 32 -2.38 9.56 8.28
N PHE A 33 -2.59 8.76 7.27
CA PHE A 33 -1.55 8.17 6.45
C PHE A 33 -1.82 8.52 4.99
N GLY A 34 -0.85 9.12 4.29
CA GLY A 34 -0.96 9.53 2.90
C GLY A 34 -0.14 8.66 1.97
N ARG A 35 -0.64 8.44 0.75
CA ARG A 35 0.07 7.70 -0.29
C ARG A 35 -0.20 8.21 -1.69
N ASN A 36 0.84 8.39 -2.50
CA ASN A 36 0.79 8.40 -3.96
C ASN A 36 1.18 7.04 -4.53
N TYR A 37 0.31 6.48 -5.36
CA TYR A 37 0.58 5.28 -6.16
C TYR A 37 1.00 5.72 -7.56
N ASP A 38 2.29 5.69 -7.81
CA ASP A 38 2.89 6.06 -9.08
C ASP A 38 3.22 4.79 -9.85
N TRP A 39 2.55 4.59 -10.99
CA TRP A 39 2.65 3.35 -11.75
C TRP A 39 2.27 3.53 -13.22
N MET A 40 2.56 2.52 -14.05
CA MET A 40 2.19 2.51 -15.47
C MET A 40 0.68 2.28 -15.69
N ALA A 41 0.07 1.38 -14.91
CA ALA A 41 -1.34 1.04 -15.01
C ALA A 41 -2.16 1.79 -13.96
N ASP A 42 -3.33 2.24 -14.36
CA ASP A 42 -4.27 2.98 -13.51
C ASP A 42 -5.54 2.17 -13.16
N ASP A 43 -5.70 0.97 -13.74
CA ASP A 43 -6.83 0.11 -13.43
C ASP A 43 -6.71 -0.47 -12.02
N GLY A 44 -7.83 -0.59 -11.34
CA GLY A 44 -7.88 -1.16 -10.00
C GLY A 44 -9.26 -1.20 -9.40
N MET A 45 -9.35 -1.83 -8.25
CA MET A 45 -10.55 -1.91 -7.42
C MET A 45 -10.25 -1.53 -5.98
N VAL A 46 -11.23 -0.88 -5.34
CA VAL A 46 -11.28 -0.81 -3.88
C VAL A 46 -12.23 -1.88 -3.39
N CYS A 47 -11.77 -2.75 -2.49
CA CYS A 47 -12.54 -3.91 -2.03
C CYS A 47 -12.60 -4.02 -0.51
N THR A 48 -13.74 -4.50 0.02
CA THR A 48 -13.85 -4.96 1.40
C THR A 48 -13.39 -6.41 1.50
N ASN A 49 -12.70 -6.75 2.59
CA ASN A 49 -12.30 -8.12 2.94
C ASN A 49 -12.90 -8.46 4.31
N GLN A 50 -13.55 -9.62 4.40
CA GLN A 50 -14.23 -10.05 5.61
C GLN A 50 -13.27 -10.73 6.59
N ARG A 51 -13.56 -10.60 7.90
CA ARG A 51 -12.94 -11.41 8.94
C ARG A 51 -13.60 -12.80 9.03
N GLY A 52 -12.91 -13.77 9.60
CA GLY A 52 -13.40 -15.13 9.78
C GLY A 52 -13.31 -16.03 8.55
N LEU A 53 -12.69 -15.54 7.46
CA LEU A 53 -12.48 -16.33 6.25
C LEU A 53 -11.16 -17.09 6.30
N VAL A 54 -11.18 -18.36 5.90
CA VAL A 54 -9.97 -19.13 5.61
C VAL A 54 -9.43 -18.65 4.26
N LYS A 55 -8.18 -18.22 4.27
CA LYS A 55 -7.44 -17.79 3.08
C LYS A 55 -6.21 -18.67 2.88
N THR A 56 -5.78 -18.81 1.64
CA THR A 56 -4.59 -19.58 1.28
C THR A 56 -3.76 -18.77 0.30
N SER A 57 -2.44 -18.70 0.54
CA SER A 57 -1.53 -18.02 -0.38
C SER A 57 -1.44 -18.73 -1.73
N MET A 58 -0.94 -18.03 -2.73
CA MET A 58 -0.46 -18.69 -3.94
C MET A 58 0.67 -19.68 -3.57
N LYS A 59 0.83 -20.70 -4.40
CA LYS A 59 1.97 -21.59 -4.31
C LYS A 59 3.22 -20.82 -4.73
N MET A 60 4.18 -20.76 -3.82
CA MET A 60 5.44 -20.06 -4.04
C MET A 60 6.47 -20.96 -4.74
N PRO A 61 7.60 -20.42 -5.27
CA PRO A 61 8.64 -21.21 -5.94
C PRO A 61 9.21 -22.36 -5.10
N ASP A 62 9.24 -22.22 -3.78
CA ASP A 62 9.62 -23.29 -2.83
C ASP A 62 8.60 -24.41 -2.69
N GLY A 63 7.48 -24.33 -3.42
CA GLY A 63 6.40 -25.32 -3.40
C GLY A 63 5.41 -25.15 -2.27
N ASN A 64 5.62 -24.23 -1.34
CA ASN A 64 4.81 -24.04 -0.15
C ASN A 64 3.58 -23.16 -0.40
N THR A 65 2.57 -23.36 0.42
CA THR A 65 1.42 -22.47 0.62
C THR A 65 1.18 -22.30 2.10
N ILE A 66 0.71 -21.12 2.50
CA ILE A 66 0.25 -20.90 3.88
C ILE A 66 -1.24 -20.66 3.88
N SER A 67 -1.90 -21.09 4.96
CA SER A 67 -3.32 -20.80 5.19
C SER A 67 -3.49 -20.08 6.52
N TRP A 68 -4.40 -19.11 6.54
CA TRP A 68 -4.74 -18.35 7.75
C TRP A 68 -6.24 -18.07 7.82
N ILE A 69 -6.71 -17.72 9.00
CA ILE A 69 -8.07 -17.21 9.18
C ILE A 69 -7.95 -15.71 9.42
N SER A 70 -8.61 -14.89 8.59
CA SER A 70 -8.62 -13.44 8.74
C SER A 70 -9.26 -13.06 10.08
N ARG A 71 -8.53 -12.35 10.93
CA ARG A 71 -9.01 -11.84 12.22
C ARG A 71 -9.72 -10.50 12.07
N TYR A 72 -9.28 -9.71 11.12
CA TYR A 72 -9.77 -8.35 10.88
C TYR A 72 -10.36 -8.22 9.48
N GLY A 73 -11.45 -7.44 9.38
CA GLY A 73 -11.92 -6.93 8.12
C GLY A 73 -11.04 -5.78 7.63
N SER A 74 -10.96 -5.58 6.33
CA SER A 74 -10.15 -4.51 5.74
C SER A 74 -10.78 -3.92 4.50
N ILE A 75 -10.31 -2.72 4.12
CA ILE A 75 -10.57 -2.09 2.83
C ILE A 75 -9.22 -1.94 2.14
N THR A 76 -9.11 -2.51 0.95
CA THR A 76 -7.85 -2.61 0.20
C THR A 76 -7.96 -2.04 -1.20
N PHE A 77 -6.84 -1.50 -1.70
CA PHE A 77 -6.65 -1.05 -3.08
C PHE A 77 -5.93 -2.14 -3.86
N ASN A 78 -6.55 -2.62 -4.93
CA ASN A 78 -6.13 -3.83 -5.63
C ASN A 78 -5.99 -3.55 -7.13
N GLN A 79 -4.77 -3.63 -7.65
CA GLN A 79 -4.52 -3.50 -9.08
C GLN A 79 -4.51 -4.87 -9.78
N TYR A 80 -3.93 -5.87 -9.12
CA TYR A 80 -3.69 -7.20 -9.68
C TYR A 80 -4.68 -8.24 -9.16
N GLY A 81 -5.91 -7.82 -8.90
CA GLY A 81 -6.98 -8.67 -8.42
C GLY A 81 -7.19 -8.63 -6.90
N LYS A 82 -8.39 -9.01 -6.48
CA LYS A 82 -8.74 -9.13 -5.06
C LYS A 82 -7.81 -10.14 -4.37
N GLU A 83 -7.44 -9.88 -3.15
CA GLU A 83 -6.46 -10.62 -2.32
C GLU A 83 -4.98 -10.35 -2.70
N PHE A 84 -4.73 -9.43 -3.67
CA PHE A 84 -3.40 -8.95 -4.05
C PHE A 84 -3.34 -7.42 -3.95
N PRO A 85 -3.51 -6.87 -2.74
CA PRO A 85 -3.55 -5.43 -2.55
C PRO A 85 -2.19 -4.79 -2.75
N THR A 86 -2.21 -3.55 -3.24
CA THR A 86 -1.04 -2.66 -3.22
C THR A 86 -0.95 -1.89 -1.90
N GLY A 87 -2.03 -1.90 -1.11
CA GLY A 87 -2.13 -1.33 0.22
C GLY A 87 -3.56 -1.33 0.74
N GLY A 88 -3.74 -0.87 1.98
CA GLY A 88 -5.04 -0.79 2.62
C GLY A 88 -4.99 -0.50 4.10
N MET A 89 -6.17 -0.43 4.70
CA MET A 89 -6.39 -0.27 6.14
C MET A 89 -7.35 -1.35 6.64
N ASN A 90 -7.10 -1.89 7.83
CA ASN A 90 -8.04 -2.80 8.47
C ASN A 90 -8.93 -2.10 9.52
N GLU A 91 -9.94 -2.81 10.02
CA GLU A 91 -10.90 -2.27 10.99
C GLU A 91 -10.29 -1.90 12.35
N SER A 92 -9.07 -2.37 12.66
CA SER A 92 -8.33 -1.93 13.85
C SER A 92 -7.55 -0.63 13.62
N GLY A 93 -7.40 -0.17 12.38
CA GLY A 93 -6.65 1.01 12.00
C GLY A 93 -5.19 0.74 11.65
N LEU A 94 -4.81 -0.52 11.42
CA LEU A 94 -3.51 -0.85 10.82
C LEU A 94 -3.54 -0.50 9.34
N VAL A 95 -2.57 0.29 8.88
CA VAL A 95 -2.32 0.65 7.48
C VAL A 95 -1.03 0.01 7.02
N VAL A 96 -1.05 -0.61 5.83
CA VAL A 96 0.14 -1.18 5.18
C VAL A 96 0.16 -0.71 3.74
N GLU A 97 1.27 -0.08 3.31
CA GLU A 97 1.46 0.41 1.94
C GLU A 97 2.82 0.04 1.40
N LEU A 98 2.86 -0.34 0.13
CA LEU A 98 4.09 -0.69 -0.57
C LEU A 98 4.67 0.49 -1.36
N MET A 99 5.99 0.51 -1.52
CA MET A 99 6.72 1.30 -2.52
C MET A 99 7.78 0.43 -3.20
N TRP A 100 8.18 0.84 -4.37
CA TRP A 100 9.30 0.22 -5.08
C TRP A 100 10.63 0.65 -4.47
N LEU A 101 11.55 -0.32 -4.28
CA LEU A 101 12.92 -0.07 -3.81
C LEU A 101 13.89 -0.99 -4.56
N ASP A 102 14.66 -0.44 -5.49
CA ASP A 102 15.61 -1.24 -6.31
C ASP A 102 16.66 -1.97 -5.48
N ALA A 103 17.00 -1.43 -4.30
CA ALA A 103 17.96 -2.04 -3.39
C ALA A 103 17.41 -3.26 -2.61
N THR A 104 16.14 -3.62 -2.79
CA THR A 104 15.54 -4.75 -2.07
C THR A 104 16.18 -6.07 -2.48
N VAL A 105 16.70 -6.78 -1.49
CA VAL A 105 17.15 -8.17 -1.57
C VAL A 105 16.43 -8.96 -0.49
N TYR A 106 15.49 -9.82 -0.89
CA TYR A 106 14.72 -10.63 0.04
C TYR A 106 15.55 -11.75 0.66
N PRO A 107 15.17 -12.22 1.88
CA PRO A 107 15.84 -13.33 2.55
C PRO A 107 15.84 -14.61 1.71
N GLU A 108 16.96 -15.32 1.74
CA GLU A 108 17.08 -16.66 1.18
C GLU A 108 16.07 -17.64 1.83
N PRO A 109 15.71 -18.73 1.13
CA PRO A 109 14.85 -19.76 1.69
C PRO A 109 15.37 -20.31 3.03
N ASP A 110 14.50 -20.39 4.02
CA ASP A 110 14.74 -20.96 5.36
C ASP A 110 13.52 -21.78 5.81
N GLU A 111 13.46 -22.15 7.08
CA GLU A 111 12.38 -22.97 7.67
C GLU A 111 11.01 -22.27 7.66
N ARG A 112 10.95 -20.95 7.51
CA ARG A 112 9.70 -20.19 7.49
C ARG A 112 8.96 -20.44 6.16
N PRO A 113 7.64 -20.66 6.19
CA PRO A 113 6.85 -20.72 4.98
C PRO A 113 6.90 -19.34 4.26
N SER A 114 6.94 -19.38 2.93
CA SER A 114 7.03 -18.16 2.12
C SER A 114 5.67 -17.63 1.67
N ILE A 115 5.60 -16.29 1.51
CA ILE A 115 4.44 -15.58 0.98
C ILE A 115 4.88 -14.52 -0.03
N GLY A 116 4.08 -14.32 -1.09
CA GLY A 116 4.34 -13.30 -2.10
C GLY A 116 4.12 -11.88 -1.60
N VAL A 117 4.85 -10.92 -2.17
CA VAL A 117 4.92 -9.50 -1.74
C VAL A 117 3.57 -8.81 -1.58
N LEU A 118 2.59 -9.05 -2.46
CA LEU A 118 1.25 -8.45 -2.35
C LEU A 118 0.38 -9.21 -1.34
N GLN A 119 0.48 -10.53 -1.30
CA GLN A 119 -0.26 -11.32 -0.32
C GLN A 119 0.30 -11.14 1.10
N TRP A 120 1.56 -10.73 1.25
CA TRP A 120 2.11 -10.31 2.54
C TRP A 120 1.33 -9.13 3.10
N ILE A 121 0.97 -8.13 2.29
CA ILE A 121 0.12 -7.00 2.73
C ILE A 121 -1.24 -7.50 3.22
N GLN A 122 -1.90 -8.37 2.45
CA GLN A 122 -3.19 -8.93 2.86
C GLN A 122 -3.08 -9.74 4.15
N PHE A 123 -2.01 -10.53 4.31
CA PHE A 123 -1.74 -11.30 5.51
C PHE A 123 -1.56 -10.40 6.74
N GLN A 124 -0.82 -9.29 6.62
CA GLN A 124 -0.65 -8.34 7.72
C GLN A 124 -1.99 -7.71 8.11
N LEU A 125 -2.76 -7.22 7.14
CA LEU A 125 -4.07 -6.59 7.38
C LEU A 125 -5.10 -7.58 7.97
N ASP A 126 -5.03 -8.85 7.59
CA ASP A 126 -5.93 -9.89 8.09
C ASP A 126 -5.63 -10.32 9.53
N ASN A 127 -4.36 -10.31 9.94
CA ASN A 127 -3.95 -10.97 11.17
C ASN A 127 -3.59 -10.03 12.32
N TYR A 128 -3.20 -8.78 12.05
CA TYR A 128 -2.57 -7.91 13.03
C TYR A 128 -3.29 -6.57 13.19
N SER A 129 -3.09 -5.97 14.37
CA SER A 129 -3.68 -4.68 14.74
C SER A 129 -2.62 -3.61 15.03
N SER A 130 -1.35 -3.99 15.01
CA SER A 130 -0.28 -3.11 15.46
C SER A 130 1.03 -3.31 14.68
N VAL A 131 1.83 -2.26 14.63
CA VAL A 131 3.16 -2.26 14.01
C VAL A 131 4.06 -3.32 14.64
N GLU A 132 4.04 -3.50 15.97
CA GLU A 132 4.88 -4.51 16.62
C GLU A 132 4.48 -5.94 16.23
N GLU A 133 3.18 -6.21 16.04
CA GLU A 133 2.74 -7.53 15.57
C GLU A 133 3.20 -7.79 14.13
N VAL A 134 3.15 -6.78 13.26
CA VAL A 134 3.69 -6.86 11.89
C VAL A 134 5.19 -7.15 11.91
N ILE A 135 5.97 -6.44 12.72
CA ILE A 135 7.41 -6.66 12.87
C ILE A 135 7.69 -8.11 13.33
N LYS A 136 6.97 -8.56 14.35
CA LYS A 136 7.12 -9.91 14.89
C LYS A 136 6.73 -11.02 13.91
N SER A 137 5.88 -10.71 12.92
CA SER A 137 5.43 -11.71 11.94
C SER A 137 6.56 -12.25 11.05
N ASP A 138 7.67 -11.54 10.94
CA ASP A 138 8.83 -12.02 10.20
C ASP A 138 9.37 -13.35 10.75
N SER A 139 9.25 -13.60 12.06
CA SER A 139 9.61 -14.88 12.64
C SER A 139 8.69 -16.05 12.24
N LEU A 140 7.52 -15.77 11.68
CA LEU A 140 6.50 -16.75 11.34
C LEU A 140 6.41 -17.02 9.84
N ILE A 141 6.64 -16.01 9.02
CA ILE A 141 6.54 -16.08 7.57
C ILE A 141 7.71 -15.35 6.93
N ARG A 142 8.19 -15.85 5.82
CA ARG A 142 9.23 -15.23 5.01
C ARG A 142 8.62 -14.62 3.76
N ILE A 143 8.84 -13.32 3.56
CA ILE A 143 8.45 -12.68 2.31
C ILE A 143 9.35 -13.15 1.16
N THR A 144 8.77 -13.34 -0.02
CA THR A 144 9.52 -13.66 -1.23
C THR A 144 8.86 -13.01 -2.43
N SER A 145 9.62 -12.74 -3.46
CA SER A 145 9.09 -12.22 -4.72
C SER A 145 9.60 -13.00 -5.92
N GLY A 146 8.86 -12.91 -7.01
CA GLY A 146 9.33 -13.33 -8.33
C GLY A 146 10.09 -12.23 -9.08
N GLY A 147 10.81 -11.32 -8.37
CA GLY A 147 11.57 -10.24 -8.98
C GLY A 147 10.95 -8.83 -8.80
N THR A 148 9.98 -8.65 -7.91
CA THR A 148 9.41 -7.33 -7.59
C THR A 148 10.03 -6.80 -6.30
N PRO A 149 10.95 -5.80 -6.35
CA PRO A 149 11.64 -5.28 -5.19
C PRO A 149 10.78 -4.21 -4.51
N LEU A 150 10.32 -4.49 -3.29
CA LEU A 150 9.43 -3.61 -2.53
C LEU A 150 9.93 -3.39 -1.11
N HIS A 151 9.54 -2.24 -0.55
CA HIS A 151 9.57 -1.95 0.87
C HIS A 151 8.24 -1.36 1.32
N TYR A 152 8.03 -1.20 2.61
CA TYR A 152 6.71 -0.90 3.16
C TYR A 152 6.77 0.18 4.23
N LEU A 153 5.78 1.08 4.24
CA LEU A 153 5.48 1.90 5.41
C LEU A 153 4.22 1.35 6.08
N VAL A 154 4.30 1.14 7.38
CA VAL A 154 3.22 0.57 8.20
C VAL A 154 2.91 1.53 9.34
N ALA A 155 1.63 1.78 9.62
CA ALA A 155 1.19 2.59 10.76
C ALA A 155 -0.01 1.97 11.46
N ASP A 156 -0.20 2.26 12.75
CA ASP A 156 -1.33 1.74 13.53
C ASP A 156 -2.11 2.83 14.29
N ALA A 157 -3.25 2.45 14.84
CA ALA A 157 -4.14 3.35 15.60
C ALA A 157 -3.56 3.83 16.95
N LYS A 158 -2.37 3.36 17.35
CA LYS A 158 -1.64 3.86 18.52
C LYS A 158 -0.59 4.91 18.13
N GLY A 159 -0.52 5.27 16.84
CA GLY A 159 0.42 6.26 16.32
C GLY A 159 1.84 5.74 16.12
N ARG A 160 2.05 4.42 16.12
CA ARG A 160 3.34 3.81 15.81
C ARG A 160 3.48 3.63 14.31
N VAL A 161 4.70 3.82 13.85
CA VAL A 161 5.04 3.74 12.43
C VAL A 161 6.34 2.97 12.27
N ALA A 162 6.45 2.18 11.21
CA ALA A 162 7.69 1.52 10.82
C ALA A 162 7.89 1.56 9.30
N ALA A 163 9.10 1.88 8.87
CA ALA A 163 9.60 1.55 7.55
C ALA A 163 10.22 0.14 7.60
N ILE A 164 9.77 -0.73 6.71
CA ILE A 164 10.18 -2.13 6.64
C ILE A 164 10.86 -2.35 5.29
N GLU A 165 12.13 -2.65 5.32
CA GLU A 165 12.98 -2.87 4.16
C GLU A 165 13.62 -4.27 4.22
N PHE A 166 13.96 -4.82 3.07
CA PHE A 166 14.72 -6.06 2.97
C PHE A 166 16.01 -5.75 2.22
N LEU A 167 17.11 -5.66 2.96
CA LEU A 167 18.43 -5.27 2.43
C LEU A 167 19.43 -6.38 2.70
N ASP A 168 20.23 -6.73 1.71
CA ASP A 168 21.25 -7.80 1.81
C ASP A 168 20.67 -9.12 2.36
N GLY A 169 19.45 -9.47 1.97
CA GLY A 169 18.79 -10.69 2.43
C GLY A 169 18.28 -10.64 3.88
N LYS A 170 18.20 -9.47 4.49
CA LYS A 170 17.79 -9.29 5.90
C LYS A 170 16.65 -8.29 6.02
N LEU A 171 15.81 -8.53 7.01
CA LEU A 171 14.82 -7.56 7.44
C LEU A 171 15.51 -6.38 8.13
N ASN A 172 15.31 -5.18 7.59
CA ASN A 172 15.75 -3.91 8.17
C ASN A 172 14.52 -3.07 8.55
N ILE A 173 14.50 -2.56 9.77
CA ILE A 173 13.32 -1.89 10.31
C ILE A 173 13.72 -0.57 10.96
N HIS A 174 13.09 0.51 10.52
CA HIS A 174 13.18 1.80 11.17
C HIS A 174 11.86 2.10 11.87
N HIS A 175 11.88 2.30 13.19
CA HIS A 175 10.71 2.64 14.00
C HIS A 175 11.10 3.42 15.26
N GLY A 176 10.15 4.10 15.88
CA GLY A 176 10.39 4.86 17.11
C GLY A 176 11.46 5.94 16.90
N LYS A 177 12.58 5.87 17.64
CA LYS A 177 13.68 6.84 17.54
C LYS A 177 14.47 6.73 16.25
N ASP A 178 14.48 5.56 15.65
CA ASP A 178 15.19 5.28 14.40
C ASP A 178 14.33 5.65 13.15
N LEU A 179 13.14 6.21 13.36
CA LEU A 179 12.26 6.77 12.34
C LEU A 179 11.94 8.25 12.63
N PRO A 180 12.94 9.16 12.57
CA PRO A 180 12.72 10.58 12.86
C PRO A 180 11.72 11.25 11.91
N PHE A 181 11.63 10.79 10.68
CA PHE A 181 10.68 11.26 9.68
C PHE A 181 9.78 10.10 9.22
N PRO A 182 8.47 10.12 9.53
CA PRO A 182 7.54 9.09 9.11
C PRO A 182 7.12 9.27 7.64
N VAL A 183 8.10 9.25 6.74
CA VAL A 183 8.00 9.40 5.29
C VAL A 183 8.81 8.29 4.64
N LEU A 184 8.34 7.74 3.52
CA LEU A 184 9.07 6.75 2.73
C LEU A 184 8.81 7.01 1.24
N THR A 185 9.88 6.90 0.44
CA THR A 185 9.84 7.05 -1.03
C THR A 185 10.50 5.84 -1.71
N ASN A 186 11.39 6.01 -2.68
CA ASN A 186 11.95 4.88 -3.45
C ASN A 186 13.47 4.69 -3.28
N ASN A 187 14.07 5.36 -2.30
CA ASN A 187 15.41 5.09 -1.81
C ASN A 187 15.34 4.37 -0.47
N THR A 188 16.44 3.78 -0.01
CA THR A 188 16.48 3.24 1.35
C THR A 188 16.21 4.37 2.35
N TYR A 189 15.63 4.02 3.50
CA TYR A 189 15.28 5.00 4.51
C TYR A 189 16.52 5.80 4.96
N ASP A 190 17.65 5.12 5.18
CA ASP A 190 18.89 5.78 5.57
C ASP A 190 19.40 6.76 4.50
N GLN A 191 19.35 6.39 3.22
CA GLN A 191 19.72 7.31 2.12
C GLN A 191 18.84 8.55 2.12
N SER A 192 17.55 8.37 2.33
CA SER A 192 16.55 9.46 2.33
C SER A 192 16.78 10.43 3.50
N VAL A 193 17.01 9.91 4.72
CA VAL A 193 17.30 10.72 5.91
C VAL A 193 18.62 11.46 5.76
N ASN A 194 19.68 10.77 5.29
CA ASN A 194 20.98 11.39 5.10
C ASN A 194 20.93 12.53 4.08
N SER A 195 20.24 12.35 2.96
CA SER A 195 20.07 13.38 1.94
C SER A 195 19.29 14.59 2.49
N HIS A 196 18.19 14.35 3.19
CA HIS A 196 17.39 15.42 3.79
C HIS A 196 18.17 16.25 4.82
N SER A 197 19.11 15.65 5.54
CA SER A 197 19.90 16.31 6.58
C SER A 197 21.05 17.15 6.05
N HIS A 198 21.53 16.93 4.80
CA HIS A 198 22.74 17.52 4.28
C HIS A 198 22.55 18.50 3.11
N ASP A 199 21.53 18.29 2.28
CA ASP A 199 21.28 19.14 1.10
C ASP A 199 19.80 19.38 0.87
N GLY A 200 19.41 20.63 0.67
CA GLY A 200 18.11 20.96 0.06
C GLY A 200 18.06 20.35 -1.34
N ALA A 201 17.26 19.33 -1.50
CA ALA A 201 17.16 18.56 -2.72
C ALA A 201 16.64 19.43 -3.90
N ASN A 202 17.30 19.35 -5.05
CA ASN A 202 16.92 20.04 -6.28
C ASN A 202 16.47 19.01 -7.33
N GLY A 203 15.19 18.97 -7.69
CA GLY A 203 14.58 18.16 -8.75
C GLY A 203 13.47 17.21 -8.26
N ASN A 204 12.88 16.44 -9.13
CA ASN A 204 11.68 15.61 -8.87
C ASN A 204 12.02 14.13 -8.63
N ASN A 205 13.16 13.85 -8.04
CA ASN A 205 13.58 12.49 -7.72
C ASN A 205 13.04 12.01 -6.36
N SER A 206 13.31 10.77 -6.01
CA SER A 206 12.83 10.14 -4.78
C SER A 206 13.28 10.85 -3.50
N LEU A 207 14.55 11.30 -3.43
CA LEU A 207 15.11 11.96 -2.25
C LEU A 207 14.49 13.34 -2.01
N GLU A 208 14.18 14.06 -3.09
CA GLU A 208 13.54 15.38 -3.03
C GLU A 208 12.09 15.28 -2.60
N ARG A 209 11.35 14.30 -3.11
CA ARG A 209 9.98 14.06 -2.65
C ARG A 209 9.94 13.71 -1.15
N PHE A 210 10.94 12.94 -0.67
CA PHE A 210 11.11 12.67 0.75
C PHE A 210 11.30 13.97 1.53
N SER A 211 12.27 14.80 1.14
CA SER A 211 12.59 16.06 1.80
C SER A 211 11.41 17.03 1.77
N MET A 212 10.76 17.18 0.61
CA MET A 212 9.58 18.05 0.47
C MET A 212 8.43 17.60 1.38
N ALA A 213 8.14 16.30 1.46
CA ALA A 213 7.11 15.80 2.34
C ALA A 213 7.45 16.06 3.82
N CYS A 214 8.70 15.84 4.25
CA CYS A 214 9.18 16.12 5.61
C CYS A 214 9.01 17.59 5.97
N ASP A 215 9.41 18.50 5.08
CA ASP A 215 9.33 19.96 5.28
C ASP A 215 7.87 20.43 5.39
N MET A 216 6.99 19.95 4.50
CA MET A 216 5.57 20.29 4.55
C MET A 216 4.90 19.80 5.83
N ILE A 217 5.17 18.57 6.27
CA ILE A 217 4.66 18.01 7.54
C ILE A 217 5.16 18.84 8.73
N THR A 218 6.43 19.21 8.76
CA THR A 218 7.03 20.02 9.81
C THR A 218 6.42 21.41 9.86
N LYS A 219 6.27 22.06 8.69
CA LYS A 219 5.63 23.37 8.57
C LYS A 219 4.17 23.33 9.03
N PHE A 220 3.40 22.34 8.63
CA PHE A 220 2.02 22.15 9.06
C PHE A 220 1.90 22.01 10.58
N LYS A 221 2.75 21.19 11.21
CA LYS A 221 2.77 21.00 12.68
C LYS A 221 3.14 22.29 13.42
N SER A 222 3.99 23.12 12.82
CA SER A 222 4.42 24.40 13.42
C SER A 222 3.39 25.50 13.25
N TYR A 223 2.65 25.51 12.13
CA TYR A 223 1.68 26.54 11.81
C TYR A 223 0.45 25.94 11.11
N ASN A 224 -0.52 25.53 11.89
CA ASN A 224 -1.81 25.05 11.36
C ASN A 224 -2.84 26.21 11.40
N ALA A 225 -3.20 26.73 10.25
CA ALA A 225 -4.24 27.77 10.07
C ALA A 225 -5.69 27.22 10.13
N GLY A 226 -5.92 26.11 10.86
CA GLY A 226 -7.25 25.47 10.95
C GLY A 226 -7.56 24.50 9.81
N LYS A 227 -6.58 24.17 8.97
CA LYS A 227 -6.73 23.21 7.88
C LYS A 227 -6.87 21.77 8.42
N SER A 228 -7.70 20.96 7.79
CA SER A 228 -7.84 19.54 8.18
C SER A 228 -6.58 18.74 7.79
N LEU A 229 -6.31 17.65 8.54
CA LEU A 229 -5.21 16.74 8.19
C LEU A 229 -5.41 16.07 6.84
N VAL A 230 -6.65 15.80 6.45
CA VAL A 230 -6.97 15.20 5.14
C VAL A 230 -6.64 16.17 4.01
N ASP A 231 -7.01 17.46 4.14
CA ASP A 231 -6.71 18.47 3.12
C ASP A 231 -5.20 18.72 3.02
N GLU A 232 -4.51 18.82 4.16
CA GLU A 232 -3.05 18.94 4.16
C GLU A 232 -2.38 17.72 3.52
N SER A 233 -2.89 16.52 3.80
CA SER A 233 -2.36 15.30 3.18
C SER A 233 -2.50 15.32 1.67
N PHE A 234 -3.61 15.79 1.13
CA PHE A 234 -3.76 15.95 -0.33
C PHE A 234 -2.84 17.03 -0.89
N ASP A 235 -2.58 18.14 -0.18
CA ASP A 235 -1.64 19.15 -0.64
C ASP A 235 -0.20 18.59 -0.68
N ILE A 236 0.21 17.81 0.34
CA ILE A 236 1.49 17.12 0.32
C ILE A 236 1.56 16.16 -0.87
N LEU A 237 0.54 15.29 -1.04
CA LEU A 237 0.49 14.32 -2.14
C LEU A 237 0.52 14.98 -3.51
N ASN A 238 -0.14 16.12 -3.68
CA ASN A 238 -0.11 16.89 -4.91
C ASN A 238 1.28 17.51 -5.17
N SER A 239 1.96 17.98 -4.12
CA SER A 239 3.28 18.62 -4.23
C SER A 239 4.38 17.61 -4.60
N VAL A 240 4.26 16.37 -4.11
CA VAL A 240 5.22 15.28 -4.40
C VAL A 240 4.73 14.33 -5.51
N GLY A 241 3.65 14.68 -6.19
CA GLY A 241 3.07 13.89 -7.27
C GLY A 241 3.90 13.90 -8.55
N GLN A 242 3.85 12.82 -9.31
CA GLN A 242 4.60 12.62 -10.55
C GLN A 242 3.71 12.86 -11.80
N GLY A 243 2.85 13.89 -11.75
CA GLY A 243 1.97 14.25 -12.86
C GLY A 243 1.10 13.05 -13.29
N ASP A 244 1.17 12.71 -14.57
CA ASP A 244 0.39 11.60 -15.14
C ASP A 244 0.83 10.21 -14.65
N TYR A 245 1.97 10.10 -14.01
CA TYR A 245 2.44 8.84 -13.45
C TYR A 245 1.80 8.52 -12.10
N THR A 246 1.37 9.53 -11.33
CA THR A 246 0.56 9.36 -10.12
C THR A 246 -0.86 8.93 -10.47
N LYS A 247 -1.13 7.63 -10.30
CA LYS A 247 -2.44 7.05 -10.65
C LYS A 247 -3.48 7.26 -9.57
N TRP A 248 -3.08 7.09 -8.30
CA TRP A 248 -3.96 7.22 -7.15
C TRP A 248 -3.27 8.03 -6.05
N SER A 249 -4.01 8.96 -5.43
CA SER A 249 -3.64 9.64 -4.19
C SER A 249 -4.64 9.22 -3.13
N ILE A 250 -4.16 8.60 -2.04
CA ILE A 250 -4.98 7.97 -1.01
C ILE A 250 -4.61 8.57 0.35
N VAL A 251 -5.62 8.88 1.15
CA VAL A 251 -5.47 9.34 2.54
C VAL A 251 -6.31 8.45 3.44
N TYR A 252 -5.66 7.73 4.34
CA TYR A 252 -6.29 6.93 5.38
C TYR A 252 -6.44 7.80 6.64
N ASP A 253 -7.64 8.21 6.97
CA ASP A 253 -7.94 8.81 8.27
C ASP A 253 -8.13 7.66 9.28
N ILE A 254 -7.05 7.36 9.99
CA ILE A 254 -7.01 6.26 10.96
C ILE A 254 -7.92 6.55 12.15
N SER A 255 -7.99 7.82 12.56
CA SER A 255 -8.79 8.25 13.70
C SER A 255 -10.29 8.11 13.44
N GLU A 256 -10.75 8.48 12.25
CA GLU A 256 -12.16 8.42 11.86
C GLU A 256 -12.52 7.10 11.14
N LYS A 257 -11.54 6.23 10.90
CA LYS A 257 -11.69 4.99 10.10
C LYS A 257 -12.39 5.26 8.76
N LYS A 258 -11.85 6.23 8.05
CA LYS A 258 -12.34 6.68 6.75
C LYS A 258 -11.19 6.79 5.77
N ILE A 259 -11.42 6.37 4.54
CA ILE A 259 -10.43 6.46 3.48
C ILE A 259 -10.92 7.50 2.49
N TRP A 260 -10.01 8.41 2.10
CA TRP A 260 -10.23 9.41 1.09
C TRP A 260 -9.30 9.15 -0.09
N PHE A 261 -9.76 9.36 -1.32
CA PHE A 261 -8.88 9.14 -2.47
C PHE A 261 -9.31 9.94 -3.69
N GLN A 262 -8.32 10.17 -4.55
CA GLN A 262 -8.44 10.75 -5.89
C GLN A 262 -7.71 9.83 -6.87
N THR A 263 -8.06 9.90 -8.16
CA THR A 263 -7.30 9.21 -9.21
C THR A 263 -6.88 10.20 -10.29
N GLN A 264 -5.91 9.81 -11.11
CA GLN A 264 -5.51 10.60 -12.26
C GLN A 264 -6.72 10.94 -13.16
N ARG A 265 -7.62 9.97 -13.39
CA ARG A 265 -8.80 10.14 -14.24
C ARG A 265 -9.91 10.93 -13.57
N PHE A 266 -9.96 10.93 -12.26
CA PHE A 266 -11.04 11.56 -11.50
C PHE A 266 -10.49 12.27 -10.26
N LYS A 267 -10.32 13.59 -10.41
CA LYS A 267 -9.69 14.44 -9.39
C LYS A 267 -10.61 14.84 -8.24
N GLN A 268 -11.92 14.59 -8.35
CA GLN A 268 -12.82 14.84 -7.22
C GLN A 268 -12.56 13.83 -6.11
N THR A 269 -12.46 14.33 -4.89
CA THR A 269 -12.25 13.48 -3.71
C THR A 269 -13.45 12.61 -3.44
N ARG A 270 -13.19 11.32 -3.29
CA ARG A 270 -14.16 10.30 -2.88
C ARG A 270 -13.76 9.76 -1.52
N SER A 271 -14.73 9.25 -0.79
CA SER A 271 -14.44 8.63 0.50
C SER A 271 -15.20 7.33 0.70
N ILE A 272 -14.66 6.49 1.56
CA ILE A 272 -15.24 5.22 1.99
C ILE A 272 -15.11 5.13 3.51
N SER A 273 -16.23 4.93 4.21
CA SER A 273 -16.29 4.82 5.67
C SER A 273 -16.41 3.37 6.11
N PHE A 274 -15.56 2.94 7.03
CA PHE A 274 -15.63 1.60 7.63
C PHE A 274 -16.96 1.35 8.34
N ALA A 275 -17.55 2.37 8.93
CA ALA A 275 -18.84 2.27 9.64
C ALA A 275 -20.00 1.83 8.75
N THR A 276 -19.87 1.90 7.42
CA THR A 276 -20.90 1.48 6.47
C THR A 276 -20.92 -0.04 6.26
N PHE A 277 -19.86 -0.76 6.65
CA PHE A 277 -19.70 -2.17 6.31
C PHE A 277 -19.76 -3.08 7.54
N ASP A 278 -20.44 -4.19 7.38
CA ASP A 278 -20.27 -5.36 8.23
C ASP A 278 -19.20 -6.25 7.60
N PHE A 279 -18.10 -6.46 8.33
CA PHE A 279 -16.98 -7.30 7.90
C PHE A 279 -17.11 -8.75 8.37
N SER A 280 -18.26 -9.18 8.87
CA SER A 280 -18.47 -10.57 9.29
C SER A 280 -18.47 -11.54 8.11
N CYS A 281 -18.02 -12.78 8.35
CA CYS A 281 -17.82 -13.84 7.36
C CYS A 281 -19.03 -14.09 6.41
N PRO A 282 -20.30 -14.08 6.87
CA PRO A 282 -21.44 -14.35 5.99
C PRO A 282 -21.71 -13.25 4.96
N ILE A 283 -21.18 -12.06 5.20
CA ILE A 283 -21.44 -10.91 4.33
C ILE A 283 -20.51 -10.97 3.10
N PRO A 284 -21.06 -10.90 1.87
CA PRO A 284 -20.24 -10.91 0.68
C PRO A 284 -19.31 -9.68 0.60
N SER A 285 -18.08 -9.89 0.13
CA SER A 285 -17.18 -8.78 -0.19
C SER A 285 -17.81 -7.82 -1.19
N LYS A 286 -17.58 -6.53 -1.00
CA LYS A 286 -17.99 -5.48 -1.94
C LYS A 286 -16.78 -4.86 -2.59
N CYS A 287 -16.89 -4.52 -3.86
CA CYS A 287 -15.85 -3.81 -4.59
C CYS A 287 -16.44 -2.70 -5.45
N ILE A 288 -15.58 -1.73 -5.79
CA ILE A 288 -15.89 -0.68 -6.75
C ILE A 288 -14.67 -0.44 -7.64
N ASN A 289 -14.90 -0.10 -8.90
CA ASN A 289 -13.82 0.33 -9.79
C ASN A 289 -13.22 1.63 -9.26
N ILE A 290 -11.90 1.66 -9.09
CA ILE A 290 -11.23 2.85 -8.54
C ILE A 290 -11.37 4.09 -9.44
N ASN A 291 -11.60 3.89 -10.74
CA ASN A 291 -11.79 4.95 -11.73
C ASN A 291 -13.29 5.22 -12.03
N GLY A 292 -14.19 4.76 -11.17
CA GLY A 292 -15.61 5.12 -11.25
C GLY A 292 -15.83 6.64 -11.16
N LYS A 293 -16.99 7.10 -11.64
CA LYS A 293 -17.34 8.54 -11.72
C LYS A 293 -18.13 9.01 -10.49
N GLU A 294 -18.31 8.16 -9.53
CA GLU A 294 -18.96 8.47 -8.26
C GLU A 294 -18.20 9.57 -7.51
N SER A 295 -18.87 10.38 -6.71
CA SER A 295 -18.26 11.46 -5.93
C SER A 295 -18.78 11.49 -4.49
N GLY A 296 -18.03 12.11 -3.60
CA GLY A 296 -18.35 12.19 -2.18
C GLY A 296 -18.18 10.85 -1.46
N ASP A 297 -19.08 10.52 -0.53
CA ASP A 297 -19.06 9.22 0.16
C ASP A 297 -19.69 8.14 -0.73
N ILE A 298 -18.84 7.25 -1.23
CA ILE A 298 -19.23 6.18 -2.16
C ILE A 298 -19.42 4.82 -1.47
N SER A 299 -19.40 4.76 -0.15
CA SER A 299 -19.49 3.51 0.62
C SER A 299 -20.68 2.65 0.23
N LYS A 300 -21.86 3.28 0.06
CA LYS A 300 -23.10 2.59 -0.31
C LYS A 300 -23.19 2.21 -1.79
N GLN A 301 -22.29 2.72 -2.63
CA GLN A 301 -22.26 2.48 -4.07
C GLN A 301 -21.38 1.26 -4.41
N MET A 302 -20.62 0.74 -3.44
CA MET A 302 -19.85 -0.48 -3.60
C MET A 302 -20.80 -1.67 -3.79
N SER A 303 -20.58 -2.43 -4.86
CA SER A 303 -21.40 -3.60 -5.22
C SER A 303 -20.71 -4.91 -4.83
N GLN A 304 -21.47 -6.00 -4.77
CA GLN A 304 -20.92 -7.32 -4.48
C GLN A 304 -19.77 -7.66 -5.45
N PHE A 305 -18.72 -8.29 -4.93
CA PHE A 305 -17.56 -8.73 -5.71
C PHE A 305 -17.96 -9.58 -6.90
N SER A 306 -17.40 -9.30 -8.07
CA SER A 306 -17.62 -10.03 -9.31
C SER A 306 -16.31 -10.59 -9.85
N LYS A 307 -16.23 -11.92 -9.97
CA LYS A 307 -15.06 -12.59 -10.58
C LYS A 307 -14.79 -12.08 -12.00
N ARG A 308 -15.84 -11.83 -12.80
CA ARG A 308 -15.71 -11.30 -14.16
C ARG A 308 -15.08 -9.92 -14.19
N ILE A 309 -15.53 -9.00 -13.34
CA ILE A 309 -14.94 -7.63 -13.24
C ILE A 309 -13.50 -7.72 -12.76
N ASN A 310 -13.22 -8.55 -11.76
CA ASN A 310 -11.87 -8.78 -11.26
C ASN A 310 -10.92 -9.25 -12.36
N GLN A 311 -11.35 -10.21 -13.17
CA GLN A 311 -10.57 -10.72 -14.30
C GLN A 311 -10.29 -9.63 -15.34
N GLN A 312 -11.30 -8.83 -15.70
CA GLN A 312 -11.14 -7.72 -16.65
C GLN A 312 -10.13 -6.67 -16.17
N ILE A 313 -10.17 -6.33 -14.88
CA ILE A 313 -9.22 -5.37 -14.28
C ILE A 313 -7.81 -5.96 -14.27
N LEU A 314 -7.65 -7.21 -13.85
CA LEU A 314 -6.37 -7.92 -13.86
C LEU A 314 -5.74 -7.94 -15.26
N GLU A 315 -6.51 -8.35 -16.28
CA GLU A 315 -6.04 -8.40 -17.67
C GLU A 315 -5.62 -7.01 -18.18
N SER A 316 -6.42 -5.98 -17.88
CA SER A 316 -6.10 -4.60 -18.28
C SER A 316 -4.84 -4.08 -17.58
N ALA A 317 -4.73 -4.26 -16.29
CA ALA A 317 -3.57 -3.85 -15.50
C ALA A 317 -2.29 -4.58 -15.95
N THR A 318 -2.36 -5.90 -16.13
CA THR A 318 -1.21 -6.71 -16.59
C THR A 318 -0.75 -6.29 -17.97
N ARG A 319 -1.67 -6.04 -18.92
CA ARG A 319 -1.33 -5.59 -20.26
C ARG A 319 -0.62 -4.24 -20.27
N LYS A 320 -1.04 -3.30 -19.41
CA LYS A 320 -0.43 -1.99 -19.30
C LYS A 320 0.93 -2.02 -18.58
N SER A 321 1.07 -2.89 -17.58
CA SER A 321 2.32 -3.05 -16.83
C SER A 321 3.37 -3.90 -17.55
N SER A 322 2.93 -4.78 -18.48
CA SER A 322 3.81 -5.67 -19.25
C SER A 322 3.29 -5.81 -20.67
N PRO A 323 3.49 -4.82 -21.54
CA PRO A 323 2.89 -4.80 -22.89
C PRO A 323 3.32 -5.95 -23.80
N ARG A 324 4.29 -6.78 -23.39
CA ARG A 324 4.79 -7.95 -24.14
C ARG A 324 4.24 -9.29 -23.65
N VAL A 325 3.41 -9.33 -22.62
CA VAL A 325 2.79 -10.57 -22.11
C VAL A 325 1.41 -10.71 -22.70
N THR A 326 1.27 -11.59 -23.68
CA THR A 326 -0.04 -12.05 -24.17
C THR A 326 -0.55 -13.13 -23.21
N ILE A 327 -1.62 -12.85 -22.49
CA ILE A 327 -2.31 -13.87 -21.69
C ILE A 327 -3.09 -14.76 -22.66
N SER A 328 -2.62 -15.97 -22.88
CA SER A 328 -3.31 -17.02 -23.65
C SER A 328 -4.29 -17.79 -22.79
#